data_d4291e1f1108be95eca5add78045ed7b
#
_entry.id   d4291e1f1108be95eca5add78045ed7b
#
_cell.length_a   1.000
_cell.length_b   1.000
_cell.length_c   1.000
_cell.angle_alpha   90.00
_cell.angle_beta   90.00
_cell.angle_gamma   90.00
#
_symmetry.space_group_name_H-M   'P 1'
#
loop_
_entity.id
_entity.type
_entity.pdbx_description
1 polymer ?
#
loop_
_entity_poly.entity_id
_entity_poly.type
_entity_poly.pdbx_seq_one_letter_code
_entity_poly.pdbx_strand_id
1 'polypeptide(L)'
;MCIVLNLIELDMNSSTPIYVQLRNQIVMGIGRGELKLGESLPTVRQLAQDIGVNTMTVNKAYQILKTEGYIKIDRRHGAIVSDN
;
A
#
# COMPACT_ATOMS: atom_id res chain seq x y z
N MET A 1 -7.47 9.06 -11.03
CA MET A 1 -6.22 9.25 -10.28
C MET A 1 -6.27 8.48 -8.98
N CYS A 2 -5.21 7.81 -8.62
CA CYS A 2 -5.18 7.02 -7.39
C CYS A 2 -4.85 7.90 -6.19
N ILE A 3 -5.73 7.91 -5.18
CA ILE A 3 -5.53 8.71 -3.97
C ILE A 3 -4.26 8.27 -3.25
N VAL A 4 -3.93 6.99 -3.33
CA VAL A 4 -2.75 6.43 -2.66
C VAL A 4 -1.47 7.16 -3.09
N LEU A 5 -1.37 7.55 -4.36
CA LEU A 5 -0.19 8.28 -4.84
C LEU A 5 0.02 9.61 -4.11
N ASN A 6 -1.06 10.27 -3.75
CA ASN A 6 -0.97 11.55 -3.04
C ASN A 6 -0.59 11.38 -1.57
N LEU A 7 -0.78 10.18 -1.03
CA LEU A 7 -0.50 9.89 0.37
C LEU A 7 0.92 9.38 0.59
N ILE A 8 1.52 8.81 -0.45
CA ILE A 8 2.80 8.11 -0.31
C ILE A 8 3.95 9.05 -0.54
N GLU A 9 4.73 9.25 0.52
CA GLU A 9 5.97 10.03 0.47
C GLU A 9 7.09 9.11 0.91
N LEU A 10 7.93 8.71 -0.04
CA LEU A 10 9.03 7.80 0.23
C LEU A 10 10.34 8.56 0.31
N ASP A 11 11.12 8.23 1.33
CA ASP A 11 12.45 8.81 1.52
C ASP A 11 13.49 7.75 1.15
N MET A 12 14.08 7.91 -0.03
CA MET A 12 15.07 6.95 -0.51
C MET A 12 16.39 7.02 0.26
N ASN A 13 16.61 8.09 1.00
CA ASN A 13 17.81 8.27 1.80
C ASN A 13 17.65 7.81 3.25
N SER A 14 16.45 7.41 3.62
CA SER A 14 16.18 6.92 4.96
C SER A 14 16.77 5.53 5.16
N SER A 15 17.18 5.24 6.38
CA SER A 15 17.63 3.90 6.75
C SER A 15 16.47 2.90 6.80
N THR A 16 15.24 3.39 6.85
CA THR A 16 14.05 2.53 6.84
C THR A 16 13.83 1.97 5.44
N PRO A 17 13.73 0.64 5.29
CA PRO A 17 13.47 0.06 3.98
C PRO A 17 12.22 0.63 3.33
N ILE A 18 12.22 0.73 2.01
CA ILE A 18 11.09 1.30 1.26
C ILE A 18 9.80 0.55 1.52
N TYR A 19 9.85 -0.79 1.60
CA TYR A 19 8.63 -1.55 1.83
C TYR A 19 8.00 -1.25 3.20
N VAL A 20 8.83 -0.92 4.20
CA VAL A 20 8.33 -0.54 5.52
C VAL A 20 7.68 0.84 5.45
N GLN A 21 8.33 1.78 4.76
CA GLN A 21 7.77 3.12 4.57
C GLN A 21 6.42 3.04 3.86
N LEU A 22 6.34 2.24 2.80
CA LEU A 22 5.11 2.07 2.04
C LEU A 22 4.01 1.48 2.92
N ARG A 23 4.34 0.44 3.68
CA ARG A 23 3.39 -0.15 4.63
C ARG A 23 2.88 0.91 5.61
N ASN A 24 3.78 1.68 6.20
CA ASN A 24 3.42 2.68 7.20
C ASN A 24 2.53 3.77 6.61
N GLN A 25 2.82 4.21 5.40
CA GLN A 25 2.01 5.23 4.73
C GLN A 25 0.58 4.74 4.49
N ILE A 26 0.43 3.51 4.08
CA ILE A 26 -0.90 2.93 3.85
C ILE A 26 -1.68 2.81 5.16
N VAL A 27 -1.01 2.32 6.22
CA VAL A 27 -1.65 2.20 7.54
C VAL A 27 -2.10 3.56 8.04
N MET A 28 -1.26 4.58 7.88
CA MET A 28 -1.61 5.94 8.29
C MET A 28 -2.79 6.47 7.49
N GLY A 29 -2.85 6.19 6.20
CA GLY A 29 -3.97 6.60 5.36
C GLY A 29 -5.28 5.96 5.82
N ILE A 30 -5.24 4.69 6.20
CA ILE A 30 -6.41 3.98 6.72
C ILE A 30 -6.82 4.60 8.06
N GLY A 31 -5.86 4.85 8.94
CA GLY A 31 -6.15 5.41 10.26
C GLY A 31 -6.73 6.81 10.22
N ARG A 32 -6.38 7.59 9.19
CA ARG A 32 -6.89 8.95 9.02
C ARG A 32 -8.21 8.99 8.25
N GLY A 33 -8.69 7.84 7.78
CA GLY A 33 -9.90 7.79 6.98
C GLY A 33 -9.72 8.21 5.53
N GLU A 34 -8.49 8.41 5.09
CA GLU A 34 -8.19 8.75 3.71
C GLU A 34 -8.33 7.55 2.78
N LEU A 35 -8.09 6.36 3.31
CA LEU A 35 -8.34 5.09 2.64
C LEU A 35 -9.47 4.39 3.39
N LYS A 36 -10.60 4.25 2.73
CA LYS A 36 -11.80 3.74 3.38
C LYS A 36 -11.91 2.22 3.25
N LEU A 37 -12.59 1.62 4.21
CA LEU A 37 -12.85 0.18 4.16
C LEU A 37 -13.58 -0.20 2.88
N GLY A 38 -13.12 -1.26 2.25
CA GLY A 38 -13.68 -1.72 0.98
C GLY A 38 -13.11 -1.02 -0.24
N GLU A 39 -12.30 0.01 -0.04
CA GLU A 39 -11.68 0.73 -1.14
C GLU A 39 -10.61 -0.13 -1.80
N SER A 40 -10.59 -0.13 -3.14
CA SER A 40 -9.57 -0.87 -3.88
C SER A 40 -8.27 -0.11 -3.93
N LEU A 41 -7.17 -0.77 -3.62
CA LEU A 41 -5.85 -0.23 -3.80
C LEU A 41 -5.34 -0.59 -5.20
N PRO A 42 -4.37 0.16 -5.74
CA PRO A 42 -3.80 -0.21 -7.03
C PRO A 42 -3.11 -1.57 -6.94
N THR A 43 -2.97 -2.24 -8.08
CA THR A 43 -2.25 -3.51 -8.12
C THR A 43 -0.79 -3.27 -7.77
N VAL A 44 -0.10 -4.33 -7.36
CA VAL A 44 1.34 -4.26 -7.06
C VAL A 44 2.11 -3.65 -8.24
N ARG A 45 1.82 -4.13 -9.45
CA ARG A 45 2.50 -3.65 -10.65
C ARG A 45 2.21 -2.16 -10.90
N GLN A 46 0.94 -1.77 -10.79
CA GLN A 46 0.54 -0.40 -11.03
C GLN A 46 1.20 0.54 -10.03
N LEU A 47 1.13 0.20 -8.75
CA LEU A 47 1.71 1.05 -7.72
C LEU A 47 3.21 1.15 -7.85
N ALA A 48 3.89 0.02 -8.11
CA ALA A 48 5.34 0.02 -8.29
C ALA A 48 5.76 0.94 -9.43
N GLN A 49 5.01 0.90 -10.54
CA GLN A 49 5.27 1.75 -11.68
C GLN A 49 5.03 3.22 -11.35
N ASP A 50 3.95 3.50 -10.64
CA ASP A 50 3.54 4.87 -10.33
C ASP A 50 4.50 5.56 -9.36
N ILE A 51 5.03 4.82 -8.39
CA ILE A 51 5.94 5.41 -7.41
C ILE A 51 7.42 5.14 -7.72
N GLY A 52 7.69 4.43 -8.82
CA GLY A 52 9.06 4.22 -9.29
C GLY A 52 9.89 3.26 -8.46
N VAL A 53 9.28 2.22 -7.90
CA VAL A 53 9.99 1.20 -7.14
C VAL A 53 9.79 -0.18 -7.77
N ASN A 54 10.55 -1.15 -7.27
CA ASN A 54 10.48 -2.51 -7.74
C ASN A 54 9.15 -3.15 -7.32
N THR A 55 8.55 -3.98 -8.19
CA THR A 55 7.31 -4.69 -7.86
C THR A 55 7.47 -5.57 -6.63
N MET A 56 8.64 -6.16 -6.42
CA MET A 56 8.89 -6.99 -5.25
C MET A 56 8.78 -6.19 -3.97
N THR A 57 9.21 -4.93 -3.99
CA THR A 57 9.12 -4.04 -2.84
C THR A 57 7.66 -3.77 -2.48
N VAL A 58 6.83 -3.46 -3.48
CA VAL A 58 5.41 -3.22 -3.25
C VAL A 58 4.73 -4.51 -2.79
N ASN A 59 5.05 -5.63 -3.43
CA ASN A 59 4.49 -6.92 -3.05
C ASN A 59 4.78 -7.25 -1.59
N LYS A 60 6.01 -6.99 -1.16
CA LYS A 60 6.41 -7.25 0.23
C LYS A 60 5.59 -6.41 1.20
N ALA A 61 5.40 -5.13 0.88
CA ALA A 61 4.58 -4.24 1.70
C ALA A 61 3.13 -4.74 1.78
N TYR A 62 2.57 -5.16 0.65
CA TYR A 62 1.20 -5.66 0.61
C TYR A 62 1.07 -6.96 1.41
N GLN A 63 2.07 -7.84 1.35
CA GLN A 63 2.02 -9.08 2.12
C GLN A 63 2.02 -8.81 3.62
N ILE A 64 2.79 -7.83 4.06
CA ILE A 64 2.81 -7.44 5.46
C ILE A 64 1.45 -6.87 5.86
N LEU A 65 0.88 -5.98 5.05
CA LEU A 65 -0.44 -5.40 5.31
C LEU A 65 -1.52 -6.48 5.37
N LYS A 66 -1.45 -7.47 4.49
CA LYS A 66 -2.37 -8.59 4.49
C LYS A 66 -2.25 -9.40 5.78
N THR A 67 -1.02 -9.70 6.18
CA THR A 67 -0.76 -10.48 7.40
C THR A 67 -1.25 -9.74 8.63
N GLU A 68 -1.13 -8.41 8.63
CA GLU A 68 -1.56 -7.59 9.76
C GLU A 68 -3.08 -7.29 9.74
N GLY A 69 -3.76 -7.66 8.66
CA GLY A 69 -5.21 -7.52 8.58
C GLY A 69 -5.70 -6.18 8.03
N TYR A 70 -4.80 -5.34 7.55
CA TYR A 70 -5.19 -4.03 7.01
C TYR A 70 -5.77 -4.12 5.60
N ILE A 71 -5.36 -5.13 4.84
CA ILE A 71 -5.88 -5.35 3.50
C ILE A 71 -6.18 -6.84 3.30
N LYS A 72 -6.98 -7.13 2.29
CA LYS A 72 -7.17 -8.49 1.81
C LYS A 72 -6.92 -8.51 0.31
N ILE A 73 -6.55 -9.66 -0.21
CA ILE A 73 -6.29 -9.84 -1.64
C ILE A 73 -7.47 -10.57 -2.24
N ASP A 74 -8.11 -9.96 -3.22
CA ASP A 74 -9.23 -10.53 -3.95
C ASP A 74 -8.78 -10.78 -5.38
N ARG A 75 -9.10 -11.96 -5.92
CA ARG A 75 -8.69 -12.31 -7.27
C ARG A 75 -9.27 -11.37 -8.32
N ARG A 76 -10.47 -10.84 -8.07
CA ARG A 76 -11.17 -9.97 -9.02
C ARG A 76 -10.82 -8.51 -8.83
N HIS A 77 -10.61 -8.09 -7.61
CA HIS A 77 -10.49 -6.68 -7.25
C HIS A 77 -9.09 -6.28 -6.79
N GLY A 78 -8.18 -7.24 -6.68
CA GLY A 78 -6.83 -6.98 -6.21
C GLY A 78 -6.79 -6.72 -4.71
N ALA A 79 -6.01 -5.74 -4.28
CA ALA A 79 -5.90 -5.41 -2.87
C ALA A 79 -7.03 -4.48 -2.45
N ILE A 80 -7.67 -4.82 -1.35
CA ILE A 80 -8.83 -4.06 -0.83
C ILE A 80 -8.57 -3.73 0.62
N VAL A 81 -8.85 -2.50 1.00
CA VAL A 81 -8.74 -2.07 2.40
C VAL A 81 -9.72 -2.88 3.23
N SER A 82 -9.22 -3.50 4.27
CA SER A 82 -10.01 -4.37 5.13
C SER A 82 -9.90 -3.91 6.57
N ASP A 83 -10.94 -4.18 7.35
CA ASP A 83 -10.92 -3.99 8.79
C ASP A 83 -10.88 -5.38 9.42
N ASN A 84 -9.80 -5.66 10.09
CA ASN A 84 -9.64 -6.95 10.73
C ASN A 84 -10.13 -6.91 12.17
#